data_28d30dadf11f0f76b582351f80a9b253
#
_entry.id   28d30dadf11f0f76b582351f80a9b253
#
_cell.length_a   1.000
_cell.length_b   1.000
_cell.length_c   1.000
_cell.angle_alpha   90.00
_cell.angle_beta   90.00
_cell.angle_gamma   90.00
#
_symmetry.space_group_name_H-M   'P 1'
#
loop_
_entity.id
_entity.type
_entity.pdbx_description
1 polymer ?
#
loop_
_entity_poly.entity_id
_entity_poly.type
_entity_poly.pdbx_seq_one_letter_code
_entity_poly.pdbx_strand_id
1 'polypeptide(L)'
;LEKSLHKISTYLSFESFKAIFNFFQLNIFISLNSLNKIYFRDKKLIQLFNRFATYNGSSPYMTSGIMSIIQHLEHDLGVFMPKKGISDISYSLHRLAIDLGIKFYLNSEIEKILIKDKSAVGVVVNKINHKADIIISNMDVSLTYDRLLVGYKKPFFIQNYQPSSSAVVFYWNINKSFPNLNVHNIIFSKNQEDEFDYIFNKKLIYNDPTVYICSTSKIVEEDAPAGCENWFILINSPFDNGQDWEKIKKDLRKNIIKKINSTLKVDIESNIVGEKILTPI
;
A
#
# COMPACT_ATOMS: atom_id res chain seq x y z
N LEU A 1 7.29 -22.31 -7.79
CA LEU A 1 7.51 -22.11 -9.23
C LEU A 1 8.81 -22.82 -9.63
N GLU A 2 8.77 -24.14 -9.81
CA GLU A 2 9.96 -24.93 -10.16
C GLU A 2 10.28 -24.89 -11.66
N LYS A 3 9.37 -24.42 -12.50
CA LYS A 3 9.55 -24.38 -13.95
C LYS A 3 9.55 -22.94 -14.46
N SER A 4 10.47 -22.63 -15.37
CA SER A 4 10.57 -21.31 -16.00
C SER A 4 9.34 -21.00 -16.85
N LEU A 5 8.71 -19.87 -16.63
CA LEU A 5 7.57 -19.37 -17.41
C LEU A 5 7.94 -18.99 -18.86
N HIS A 6 9.23 -18.91 -19.20
CA HIS A 6 9.69 -18.61 -20.56
C HIS A 6 9.83 -19.83 -21.46
N LYS A 7 9.64 -21.04 -20.93
CA LYS A 7 9.71 -22.27 -21.74
C LYS A 7 8.33 -22.71 -22.18
N ILE A 8 8.11 -22.87 -23.48
CA ILE A 8 6.85 -23.38 -24.07
C ILE A 8 6.44 -24.71 -23.45
N SER A 9 7.42 -25.59 -23.15
CA SER A 9 7.17 -26.88 -22.47
C SER A 9 6.49 -26.78 -21.14
N THR A 10 6.61 -25.62 -20.44
CA THR A 10 5.91 -25.37 -19.18
C THR A 10 4.40 -25.30 -19.38
N TYR A 11 3.96 -24.78 -20.53
CA TYR A 11 2.54 -24.62 -20.86
C TYR A 11 1.90 -25.87 -21.49
N LEU A 12 2.72 -26.84 -21.93
CA LEU A 12 2.27 -28.11 -22.53
C LEU A 12 2.12 -29.23 -21.49
N SER A 13 2.18 -28.95 -20.20
CA SER A 13 1.98 -29.94 -19.15
C SER A 13 0.49 -30.19 -18.87
N PHE A 14 0.17 -31.41 -18.39
CA PHE A 14 -1.20 -31.76 -17.97
C PHE A 14 -1.75 -30.81 -16.89
N GLU A 15 -0.88 -30.33 -16.00
CA GLU A 15 -1.22 -29.33 -14.98
C GLU A 15 -1.61 -27.99 -15.60
N SER A 16 -0.93 -27.57 -16.68
CA SER A 16 -1.29 -26.36 -17.42
C SER A 16 -2.63 -26.49 -18.13
N PHE A 17 -2.93 -27.66 -18.67
CA PHE A 17 -4.25 -27.94 -19.24
C PHE A 17 -5.35 -27.86 -18.19
N LYS A 18 -5.13 -28.43 -17.01
CA LYS A 18 -6.05 -28.33 -15.86
C LYS A 18 -6.20 -26.89 -15.39
N ALA A 19 -5.11 -26.11 -15.42
CA ALA A 19 -5.13 -24.68 -15.08
C ALA A 19 -5.97 -23.85 -16.06
N ILE A 20 -5.98 -24.18 -17.37
CA ILE A 20 -6.83 -23.52 -18.36
C ILE A 20 -8.31 -23.74 -18.06
N PHE A 21 -8.72 -24.94 -17.69
CA PHE A 21 -10.11 -25.21 -17.28
C PHE A 21 -10.51 -24.45 -16.01
N ASN A 22 -9.58 -24.30 -15.07
CA ASN A 22 -9.82 -23.55 -13.84
C ASN A 22 -9.69 -22.03 -14.01
N PHE A 23 -9.18 -21.56 -15.17
CA PHE A 23 -8.95 -20.12 -15.41
C PHE A 23 -10.24 -19.29 -15.28
N PHE A 24 -11.37 -19.81 -15.74
CA PHE A 24 -12.66 -19.16 -15.62
C PHE A 24 -13.15 -19.08 -14.16
N GLN A 25 -12.68 -19.94 -13.27
CA GLN A 25 -13.00 -19.92 -11.84
C GLN A 25 -12.22 -18.86 -11.08
N LEU A 26 -11.16 -18.27 -11.68
CA LEU A 26 -10.36 -17.23 -11.05
C LEU A 26 -11.07 -15.85 -11.00
N ASN A 27 -12.27 -15.73 -11.57
CA ASN A 27 -13.08 -14.50 -11.53
C ASN A 27 -12.35 -13.25 -12.08
N ILE A 28 -11.47 -13.44 -13.08
CA ILE A 28 -10.58 -12.39 -13.61
C ILE A 28 -11.39 -11.30 -14.32
N PHE A 29 -12.51 -11.67 -14.96
CA PHE A 29 -13.30 -10.80 -15.83
C PHE A 29 -14.43 -10.04 -15.12
N ILE A 30 -14.66 -10.32 -13.85
CA ILE A 30 -15.65 -9.56 -13.06
C ILE A 30 -14.93 -8.72 -12.00
N SER A 31 -15.55 -7.60 -11.59
CA SER A 31 -14.97 -6.79 -10.52
C SER A 31 -15.09 -7.48 -9.16
N LEU A 32 -14.18 -7.13 -8.24
CA LEU A 32 -14.23 -7.64 -6.86
C LEU A 32 -15.58 -7.34 -6.20
N ASN A 33 -16.14 -6.14 -6.42
CA ASN A 33 -17.46 -5.78 -5.93
C ASN A 33 -18.57 -6.68 -6.50
N SER A 34 -18.52 -6.99 -7.81
CA SER A 34 -19.48 -7.90 -8.44
C SER A 34 -19.37 -9.31 -7.89
N LEU A 35 -18.13 -9.80 -7.66
CA LEU A 35 -17.88 -11.09 -7.03
C LEU A 35 -18.46 -11.13 -5.62
N ASN A 36 -18.18 -10.12 -4.80
CA ASN A 36 -18.69 -10.04 -3.43
C ASN A 36 -20.21 -10.00 -3.38
N LYS A 37 -20.88 -9.35 -4.34
CA LYS A 37 -22.36 -9.34 -4.46
C LYS A 37 -22.96 -10.72 -4.83
N ILE A 38 -22.19 -11.60 -5.46
CA ILE A 38 -22.63 -12.98 -5.73
C ILE A 38 -22.69 -13.78 -4.42
N TYR A 39 -21.69 -13.61 -3.56
CA TYR A 39 -21.57 -14.40 -2.31
C TYR A 39 -22.30 -13.79 -1.12
N PHE A 40 -22.41 -12.48 -1.05
CA PHE A 40 -22.99 -11.75 0.09
C PHE A 40 -24.23 -10.94 -0.31
N ARG A 41 -25.26 -10.99 0.54
CA ARG A 41 -26.45 -10.14 0.42
C ARG A 41 -26.38 -8.90 1.32
N ASP A 42 -25.69 -9.02 2.46
CA ASP A 42 -25.53 -7.92 3.40
C ASP A 42 -24.53 -6.88 2.84
N LYS A 43 -24.98 -5.63 2.76
CA LYS A 43 -24.18 -4.52 2.22
C LYS A 43 -22.92 -4.25 3.03
N LYS A 44 -22.95 -4.50 4.36
CA LYS A 44 -21.80 -4.30 5.24
C LYS A 44 -20.73 -5.35 4.97
N LEU A 45 -21.14 -6.62 4.73
CA LEU A 45 -20.21 -7.67 4.33
C LEU A 45 -19.58 -7.34 2.97
N ILE A 46 -20.38 -6.92 1.98
CA ILE A 46 -19.86 -6.50 0.68
C ILE A 46 -18.84 -5.38 0.86
N GLN A 47 -19.14 -4.38 1.67
CA GLN A 47 -18.23 -3.27 1.97
C GLN A 47 -16.94 -3.75 2.65
N LEU A 48 -17.05 -4.65 3.62
CA LEU A 48 -15.91 -5.25 4.31
C LEU A 48 -14.97 -5.98 3.33
N PHE A 49 -15.52 -6.83 2.47
CA PHE A 49 -14.74 -7.60 1.52
C PHE A 49 -14.24 -6.77 0.33
N ASN A 50 -14.95 -5.72 -0.07
CA ASN A 50 -14.48 -4.76 -1.07
C ASN A 50 -13.20 -4.04 -0.65
N ARG A 51 -12.95 -3.87 0.64
CA ARG A 51 -11.76 -3.23 1.19
C ARG A 51 -10.47 -3.90 0.68
N PHE A 52 -10.49 -5.19 0.38
CA PHE A 52 -9.29 -5.90 -0.09
C PHE A 52 -8.72 -5.36 -1.41
N ALA A 53 -9.51 -4.62 -2.19
CA ALA A 53 -9.00 -3.91 -3.37
C ALA A 53 -7.93 -2.86 -3.01
N THR A 54 -7.97 -2.29 -1.80
CA THR A 54 -7.02 -1.25 -1.37
C THR A 54 -5.60 -1.79 -1.12
N TYR A 55 -5.41 -3.11 -1.02
CA TYR A 55 -4.08 -3.71 -0.89
C TYR A 55 -3.17 -3.43 -2.08
N ASN A 56 -3.73 -3.26 -3.28
CA ASN A 56 -3.00 -2.83 -4.46
C ASN A 56 -3.36 -1.41 -4.91
N GLY A 57 -3.96 -0.61 -4.03
CA GLY A 57 -4.34 0.77 -4.33
C GLY A 57 -5.39 0.91 -5.42
N SER A 58 -6.31 -0.05 -5.54
CA SER A 58 -7.35 -0.07 -6.58
C SER A 58 -8.75 0.13 -6.02
N SER A 59 -9.70 0.47 -6.91
CA SER A 59 -11.13 0.49 -6.61
C SER A 59 -11.72 -0.93 -6.71
N PRO A 60 -12.55 -1.39 -5.76
CA PRO A 60 -13.23 -2.68 -5.84
C PRO A 60 -14.21 -2.76 -7.02
N TYR A 61 -14.62 -1.63 -7.55
CA TYR A 61 -15.52 -1.54 -8.71
C TYR A 61 -14.78 -1.73 -10.04
N MET A 62 -13.47 -1.56 -10.05
CA MET A 62 -12.60 -1.66 -11.24
C MET A 62 -11.67 -2.86 -11.18
N THR A 63 -11.17 -3.21 -10.00
CA THR A 63 -10.20 -4.31 -9.84
C THR A 63 -10.86 -5.67 -10.04
N SER A 64 -10.09 -6.61 -10.58
CA SER A 64 -10.54 -7.98 -10.86
C SER A 64 -10.91 -8.74 -9.58
N GLY A 65 -11.92 -9.61 -9.68
CA GLY A 65 -12.33 -10.52 -8.62
C GLY A 65 -11.23 -11.49 -8.16
N ILE A 66 -10.17 -11.69 -8.94
CA ILE A 66 -9.00 -12.48 -8.53
C ILE A 66 -8.37 -11.95 -7.24
N MET A 67 -8.56 -10.66 -6.90
CA MET A 67 -8.09 -10.07 -5.65
C MET A 67 -8.72 -10.70 -4.41
N SER A 68 -9.77 -11.50 -4.55
CA SER A 68 -10.32 -12.34 -3.47
C SER A 68 -9.30 -13.35 -2.92
N ILE A 69 -8.23 -13.64 -3.65
CA ILE A 69 -7.13 -14.48 -3.16
C ILE A 69 -6.48 -13.91 -1.89
N ILE A 70 -6.46 -12.58 -1.73
CA ILE A 70 -5.90 -11.94 -0.53
C ILE A 70 -6.71 -12.32 0.69
N GLN A 71 -8.05 -12.36 0.58
CA GLN A 71 -8.95 -12.78 1.64
C GLN A 71 -8.66 -14.23 2.06
N HIS A 72 -8.49 -15.12 1.07
CA HIS A 72 -8.12 -16.51 1.31
C HIS A 72 -6.77 -16.62 2.04
N LEU A 73 -5.76 -15.88 1.59
CA LEU A 73 -4.44 -15.90 2.24
C LEU A 73 -4.52 -15.42 3.69
N GLU A 74 -5.27 -14.35 3.98
CA GLU A 74 -5.43 -13.85 5.35
C GLU A 74 -6.17 -14.82 6.26
N HIS A 75 -7.24 -15.45 5.77
CA HIS A 75 -8.11 -16.32 6.60
C HIS A 75 -7.56 -17.73 6.74
N ASP A 76 -6.96 -18.30 5.70
CA ASP A 76 -6.50 -19.69 5.72
C ASP A 76 -5.04 -19.83 6.16
N LEU A 77 -4.15 -18.92 5.72
CA LEU A 77 -2.74 -18.95 6.09
C LEU A 77 -2.43 -18.09 7.32
N GLY A 78 -3.31 -17.15 7.66
CA GLY A 78 -3.16 -16.26 8.79
C GLY A 78 -2.30 -15.03 8.47
N VAL A 79 -2.30 -14.12 9.44
CA VAL A 79 -1.50 -12.88 9.41
C VAL A 79 -0.52 -12.93 10.58
N PHE A 80 0.75 -12.65 10.30
CA PHE A 80 1.81 -12.72 11.29
C PHE A 80 2.53 -11.38 11.40
N MET A 81 2.93 -11.06 12.60
CA MET A 81 3.74 -9.87 12.89
C MET A 81 5.01 -10.27 13.64
N PRO A 82 6.18 -9.75 13.25
CA PRO A 82 7.40 -9.97 14.02
C PRO A 82 7.27 -9.42 15.44
N LYS A 83 7.86 -10.12 16.43
CA LYS A 83 7.77 -9.74 17.86
C LYS A 83 8.25 -8.31 18.14
N LYS A 84 9.23 -7.82 17.38
CA LYS A 84 9.81 -6.48 17.52
C LYS A 84 9.24 -5.48 16.49
N GLY A 85 8.08 -5.77 15.91
CA GLY A 85 7.46 -4.94 14.88
C GLY A 85 8.00 -5.21 13.47
N ILE A 86 7.35 -4.59 12.48
CA ILE A 86 7.64 -4.82 11.04
C ILE A 86 9.09 -4.45 10.66
N SER A 87 9.69 -3.48 11.31
CA SER A 87 11.08 -3.08 11.08
C SER A 87 12.09 -4.22 11.28
N ASP A 88 11.78 -5.22 12.11
CA ASP A 88 12.65 -6.37 12.37
C ASP A 88 12.88 -7.22 11.12
N ILE A 89 11.95 -7.23 10.17
CA ILE A 89 12.13 -7.86 8.85
C ILE A 89 13.28 -7.18 8.10
N SER A 90 13.28 -5.85 8.06
CA SER A 90 14.33 -5.06 7.39
C SER A 90 15.70 -5.27 8.05
N TYR A 91 15.74 -5.28 9.39
CA TYR A 91 16.97 -5.55 10.13
C TYR A 91 17.49 -6.97 9.91
N SER A 92 16.61 -7.96 9.85
CA SER A 92 16.98 -9.35 9.62
C SER A 92 17.51 -9.56 8.20
N LEU A 93 16.87 -8.96 7.20
CA LEU A 93 17.34 -9.00 5.81
C LEU A 93 18.67 -8.25 5.65
N HIS A 94 18.85 -7.12 6.33
CA HIS A 94 20.10 -6.37 6.31
C HIS A 94 21.26 -7.21 6.90
N ARG A 95 21.05 -7.89 8.03
CA ARG A 95 22.06 -8.79 8.62
C ARG A 95 22.41 -9.92 7.66
N LEU A 96 21.41 -10.60 7.11
CA LEU A 96 21.63 -11.66 6.13
C LEU A 96 22.43 -11.16 4.93
N ALA A 97 22.14 -9.98 4.43
CA ALA A 97 22.85 -9.39 3.29
C ALA A 97 24.32 -9.11 3.64
N ILE A 98 24.64 -8.64 4.85
CA ILE A 98 26.01 -8.46 5.32
C ILE A 98 26.73 -9.82 5.41
N ASP A 99 26.09 -10.85 5.96
CA ASP A 99 26.65 -12.20 6.07
C ASP A 99 26.96 -12.80 4.68
N LEU A 100 26.19 -12.41 3.65
CA LEU A 100 26.44 -12.77 2.26
C LEU A 100 27.48 -11.87 1.54
N GLY A 101 28.09 -10.93 2.25
CA GLY A 101 29.14 -10.05 1.71
C GLY A 101 28.63 -8.86 0.91
N ILE A 102 27.33 -8.53 0.99
CA ILE A 102 26.72 -7.37 0.32
C ILE A 102 27.19 -6.09 1.01
N LYS A 103 27.64 -5.12 0.22
CA LYS A 103 28.07 -3.81 0.73
C LYS A 103 26.91 -2.81 0.63
N PHE A 104 26.66 -2.09 1.72
CA PHE A 104 25.65 -1.03 1.79
C PHE A 104 26.32 0.34 1.75
N TYR A 105 25.78 1.23 0.92
CA TYR A 105 26.16 2.62 0.84
C TYR A 105 24.93 3.47 1.16
N LEU A 106 24.71 3.72 2.46
CA LEU A 106 23.59 4.53 2.94
C LEU A 106 23.86 6.01 2.69
N ASN A 107 22.81 6.82 2.66
CA ASN A 107 22.89 8.27 2.37
C ASN A 107 23.60 8.60 1.04
N SER A 108 23.49 7.69 0.08
CA SER A 108 24.15 7.78 -1.23
C SER A 108 23.08 7.88 -2.32
N GLU A 109 22.64 9.10 -2.59
CA GLU A 109 21.62 9.35 -3.62
C GLU A 109 22.18 9.04 -5.01
N ILE A 110 21.43 8.24 -5.77
CA ILE A 110 21.76 7.96 -7.17
C ILE A 110 21.23 9.10 -8.03
N GLU A 111 22.15 9.80 -8.69
CA GLU A 111 21.83 10.96 -9.56
C GLU A 111 21.41 10.53 -10.96
N LYS A 112 22.00 9.44 -11.47
CA LYS A 112 21.77 8.98 -12.84
C LYS A 112 22.19 7.52 -13.03
N ILE A 113 21.50 6.81 -13.93
CA ILE A 113 21.94 5.54 -14.50
C ILE A 113 22.74 5.82 -15.78
N LEU A 114 23.97 5.30 -15.86
CA LEU A 114 24.83 5.43 -17.02
C LEU A 114 24.46 4.41 -18.08
N ILE A 115 24.15 4.89 -19.29
CA ILE A 115 23.84 4.04 -20.43
C ILE A 115 24.93 4.20 -21.49
N LYS A 116 25.45 3.06 -21.96
CA LYS A 116 26.38 2.97 -23.09
C LYS A 116 25.89 1.85 -24.01
N ASP A 117 25.83 2.11 -25.29
CA ASP A 117 25.42 1.12 -26.33
C ASP A 117 24.11 0.41 -25.99
N LYS A 118 23.09 1.17 -25.49
CA LYS A 118 21.78 0.70 -25.04
C LYS A 118 21.80 -0.22 -23.79
N SER A 119 22.94 -0.31 -23.12
CA SER A 119 23.10 -1.10 -21.89
C SER A 119 23.38 -0.21 -20.69
N ALA A 120 22.81 -0.55 -19.53
CA ALA A 120 23.15 0.10 -18.26
C ALA A 120 24.53 -0.41 -17.82
N VAL A 121 25.47 0.51 -17.56
CA VAL A 121 26.88 0.19 -17.28
C VAL A 121 27.37 0.75 -15.94
N GLY A 122 26.51 1.44 -15.20
CA GLY A 122 26.88 2.02 -13.92
C GLY A 122 25.88 3.07 -13.45
N VAL A 123 26.20 3.70 -12.35
CA VAL A 123 25.42 4.80 -11.75
C VAL A 123 26.32 5.98 -11.38
N VAL A 124 25.73 7.16 -11.21
CA VAL A 124 26.41 8.35 -10.69
C VAL A 124 25.96 8.59 -9.27
N VAL A 125 26.93 8.73 -8.36
CA VAL A 125 26.73 9.09 -6.95
C VAL A 125 27.73 10.17 -6.58
N ASN A 126 27.29 11.29 -6.03
CA ASN A 126 28.15 12.43 -5.67
C ASN A 126 29.07 12.86 -6.86
N LYS A 127 28.49 12.87 -8.08
CA LYS A 127 29.21 13.19 -9.34
C LYS A 127 30.31 12.20 -9.72
N ILE A 128 30.41 11.05 -9.05
CA ILE A 128 31.39 9.98 -9.32
C ILE A 128 30.70 8.83 -10.02
N ASN A 129 31.32 8.31 -11.08
CA ASN A 129 30.80 7.17 -11.82
C ASN A 129 31.20 5.84 -11.14
N HIS A 130 30.21 5.05 -10.80
CA HIS A 130 30.38 3.68 -10.29
C HIS A 130 29.94 2.69 -11.36
N LYS A 131 30.86 1.82 -11.78
CA LYS A 131 30.58 0.78 -12.78
C LYS A 131 29.84 -0.40 -12.14
N ALA A 132 28.92 -1.01 -12.90
CA ALA A 132 28.24 -2.22 -12.51
C ALA A 132 27.81 -2.98 -13.80
N ASP A 133 27.81 -4.31 -13.72
CA ASP A 133 27.38 -5.18 -14.83
C ASP A 133 25.85 -5.28 -14.90
N ILE A 134 25.18 -5.19 -13.76
CA ILE A 134 23.73 -5.23 -13.63
C ILE A 134 23.28 -4.12 -12.68
N ILE A 135 22.22 -3.42 -13.04
CA ILE A 135 21.60 -2.38 -12.21
C ILE A 135 20.14 -2.75 -11.97
N ILE A 136 19.75 -2.81 -10.71
CA ILE A 136 18.37 -3.06 -10.29
C ILE A 136 17.87 -1.78 -9.61
N SER A 137 16.86 -1.14 -10.21
CA SER A 137 16.17 0.00 -9.60
C SER A 137 14.94 -0.51 -8.84
N ASN A 138 14.89 -0.26 -7.54
CA ASN A 138 13.70 -0.49 -6.69
C ASN A 138 12.87 0.79 -6.50
N MET A 139 13.19 1.85 -7.24
CA MET A 139 12.39 3.06 -7.33
C MET A 139 11.16 2.81 -8.21
N ASP A 140 10.07 3.57 -8.00
CA ASP A 140 8.93 3.56 -8.92
C ASP A 140 9.41 3.71 -10.36
N VAL A 141 8.84 2.90 -11.26
CA VAL A 141 9.32 2.82 -12.65
C VAL A 141 9.18 4.14 -13.38
N SER A 142 8.10 4.89 -13.14
CA SER A 142 7.90 6.21 -13.77
C SER A 142 8.96 7.18 -13.27
N LEU A 143 9.20 7.22 -11.95
CA LEU A 143 10.24 8.06 -11.35
C LEU A 143 11.65 7.63 -11.76
N THR A 144 11.91 6.34 -11.96
CA THR A 144 13.19 5.85 -12.50
C THR A 144 13.48 6.48 -13.87
N TYR A 145 12.47 6.51 -14.77
CA TYR A 145 12.65 7.16 -16.07
C TYR A 145 12.77 8.68 -15.95
N ASP A 146 11.97 9.31 -15.08
CA ASP A 146 11.97 10.78 -14.97
C ASP A 146 13.22 11.33 -14.30
N ARG A 147 13.81 10.60 -13.34
CA ARG A 147 14.93 11.10 -12.54
C ARG A 147 16.26 10.46 -12.90
N LEU A 148 16.31 9.16 -13.17
CA LEU A 148 17.55 8.41 -13.35
C LEU A 148 17.88 8.10 -14.81
N LEU A 149 16.87 8.05 -15.69
CA LEU A 149 17.00 7.80 -17.13
C LEU A 149 16.56 9.02 -17.96
N VAL A 150 16.93 10.21 -17.51
CA VAL A 150 16.57 11.47 -18.17
C VAL A 150 17.02 11.46 -19.63
N GLY A 151 16.10 11.77 -20.55
CA GLY A 151 16.34 11.74 -22.01
C GLY A 151 16.02 10.40 -22.68
N TYR A 152 15.69 9.37 -21.92
CA TYR A 152 15.19 8.10 -22.46
C TYR A 152 13.66 8.05 -22.45
N LYS A 153 13.08 7.63 -23.58
CA LYS A 153 11.62 7.55 -23.72
C LYS A 153 11.06 6.41 -22.86
N LYS A 154 10.05 6.74 -22.04
CA LYS A 154 9.28 5.70 -21.33
C LYS A 154 8.61 4.74 -22.32
N PRO A 155 8.61 3.42 -22.06
CA PRO A 155 7.78 2.48 -22.82
C PRO A 155 6.30 2.87 -22.81
N PHE A 156 5.59 2.58 -23.89
CA PHE A 156 4.19 2.95 -24.08
C PHE A 156 3.27 2.51 -22.91
N PHE A 157 3.49 1.31 -22.40
CA PHE A 157 2.71 0.78 -21.29
C PHE A 157 2.95 1.54 -19.96
N ILE A 158 4.12 2.15 -19.78
CA ILE A 158 4.41 3.01 -18.61
C ILE A 158 3.81 4.40 -18.80
N GLN A 159 3.83 4.94 -20.02
CA GLN A 159 3.27 6.28 -20.29
C GLN A 159 1.76 6.36 -20.03
N ASN A 160 1.05 5.25 -20.28
CA ASN A 160 -0.41 5.17 -20.15
C ASN A 160 -0.85 4.48 -18.83
N TYR A 161 0.08 4.25 -17.92
CA TYR A 161 -0.23 3.62 -16.64
C TYR A 161 -1.01 4.58 -15.74
N GLN A 162 -2.16 4.11 -15.25
CA GLN A 162 -2.93 4.85 -14.26
C GLN A 162 -2.30 4.62 -12.87
N PRO A 163 -1.88 5.67 -12.15
CA PRO A 163 -1.35 5.51 -10.81
C PRO A 163 -2.38 4.89 -9.86
N SER A 164 -1.90 4.13 -8.88
CA SER A 164 -2.72 3.64 -7.77
C SER A 164 -3.25 4.81 -6.94
N SER A 165 -4.24 4.53 -6.07
CA SER A 165 -4.53 5.46 -4.98
C SER A 165 -3.29 5.68 -4.13
N SER A 166 -3.26 6.81 -3.44
CA SER A 166 -2.30 7.16 -2.41
C SER A 166 -2.99 7.17 -1.05
N ALA A 167 -2.33 7.72 -0.04
CA ALA A 167 -2.89 7.86 1.28
C ALA A 167 -2.45 9.17 1.95
N VAL A 168 -3.33 9.72 2.80
CA VAL A 168 -2.93 10.66 3.84
C VAL A 168 -2.82 9.89 5.14
N VAL A 169 -1.67 10.02 5.81
CA VAL A 169 -1.37 9.28 7.03
C VAL A 169 -1.17 10.25 8.19
N PHE A 170 -1.84 9.96 9.30
CA PHE A 170 -1.64 10.65 10.55
C PHE A 170 -0.98 9.69 11.54
N TYR A 171 0.13 10.09 12.12
CA TYR A 171 0.73 9.44 13.29
C TYR A 171 0.32 10.23 14.51
N TRP A 172 -0.48 9.62 15.38
CA TRP A 172 -0.91 10.22 16.62
C TRP A 172 -0.33 9.51 17.83
N ASN A 173 0.26 10.28 18.73
CA ASN A 173 0.61 9.80 20.05
C ASN A 173 -0.59 10.04 20.96
N ILE A 174 -1.19 8.99 21.49
CA ILE A 174 -2.41 9.03 22.29
C ILE A 174 -2.04 8.76 23.75
N ASN A 175 -2.36 9.70 24.65
CA ASN A 175 -2.05 9.60 26.08
C ASN A 175 -3.08 8.80 26.89
N LYS A 176 -3.79 7.89 26.24
CA LYS A 176 -4.83 7.05 26.81
C LYS A 176 -4.87 5.70 26.13
N SER A 177 -5.23 4.66 26.89
CA SER A 177 -5.48 3.33 26.31
C SER A 177 -6.96 3.15 25.94
N PHE A 178 -7.19 2.45 24.82
CA PHE A 178 -8.52 2.11 24.30
C PHE A 178 -8.66 0.58 24.22
N PRO A 179 -9.02 -0.11 25.33
CA PRO A 179 -9.01 -1.57 25.40
C PRO A 179 -9.99 -2.24 24.42
N ASN A 180 -11.01 -1.51 23.95
CA ASN A 180 -11.98 -2.00 22.97
C ASN A 180 -11.47 -1.95 21.52
N LEU A 181 -10.31 -1.35 21.26
CA LEU A 181 -9.66 -1.37 19.96
C LEU A 181 -8.64 -2.52 19.90
N ASN A 182 -8.56 -3.14 18.72
CA ASN A 182 -7.53 -4.11 18.39
C ASN A 182 -6.35 -3.42 17.68
N VAL A 183 -5.37 -4.21 17.23
CA VAL A 183 -4.25 -3.71 16.41
C VAL A 183 -4.79 -3.02 15.16
N HIS A 184 -5.74 -3.64 14.47
CA HIS A 184 -6.34 -3.13 13.24
C HIS A 184 -7.81 -2.81 13.44
N ASN A 185 -8.20 -1.57 13.18
CA ASN A 185 -9.58 -1.11 13.30
C ASN A 185 -9.96 -0.32 12.06
N ILE A 186 -11.21 -0.45 11.63
CA ILE A 186 -11.71 0.23 10.45
C ILE A 186 -13.07 0.84 10.76
N ILE A 187 -13.17 2.14 10.55
CA ILE A 187 -14.43 2.88 10.59
C ILE A 187 -14.81 3.23 9.16
N PHE A 188 -15.73 2.47 8.59
CA PHE A 188 -16.11 2.63 7.19
C PHE A 188 -16.82 3.96 6.89
N SER A 189 -16.71 4.42 5.65
CA SER A 189 -17.58 5.46 5.11
C SER A 189 -19.03 4.95 5.04
N LYS A 190 -19.99 5.85 5.06
CA LYS A 190 -21.41 5.50 4.87
C LYS A 190 -21.72 5.07 3.45
N ASN A 191 -20.98 5.62 2.48
CA ASN A 191 -21.11 5.29 1.07
C ASN A 191 -19.73 5.01 0.46
N GLN A 192 -19.42 3.74 0.33
CA GLN A 192 -18.13 3.29 -0.21
C GLN A 192 -18.00 3.60 -1.72
N GLU A 193 -19.08 3.53 -2.46
CA GLU A 193 -19.07 3.78 -3.91
C GLU A 193 -18.70 5.23 -4.20
N ASP A 194 -19.34 6.19 -3.50
CA ASP A 194 -18.99 7.60 -3.59
C ASP A 194 -17.52 7.85 -3.17
N GLU A 195 -17.08 7.22 -2.08
CA GLU A 195 -15.69 7.36 -1.62
C GLU A 195 -14.69 7.00 -2.73
N PHE A 196 -14.89 5.86 -3.39
CA PHE A 196 -14.01 5.42 -4.48
C PHE A 196 -14.18 6.26 -5.75
N ASP A 197 -15.39 6.75 -6.07
CA ASP A 197 -15.61 7.69 -7.16
C ASP A 197 -14.84 9.00 -6.95
N TYR A 198 -14.88 9.53 -5.71
CA TYR A 198 -14.11 10.73 -5.36
C TYR A 198 -12.60 10.51 -5.55
N ILE A 199 -12.06 9.38 -5.10
CA ILE A 199 -10.62 9.08 -5.19
C ILE A 199 -10.20 8.89 -6.65
N PHE A 200 -10.90 8.03 -7.41
CA PHE A 200 -10.42 7.57 -8.71
C PHE A 200 -10.90 8.43 -9.89
N ASN A 201 -12.07 9.04 -9.81
CA ASN A 201 -12.62 9.86 -10.90
C ASN A 201 -12.46 11.35 -10.62
N LYS A 202 -12.91 11.83 -9.45
CA LYS A 202 -12.88 13.27 -9.12
C LYS A 202 -11.50 13.74 -8.64
N LYS A 203 -10.59 12.83 -8.27
CA LYS A 203 -9.26 13.14 -7.72
C LYS A 203 -9.32 14.00 -6.45
N LEU A 204 -10.31 13.73 -5.61
CA LEU A 204 -10.57 14.41 -4.34
C LEU A 204 -10.70 13.40 -3.21
N ILE A 205 -10.63 13.87 -1.97
CA ILE A 205 -10.95 13.06 -0.79
C ILE A 205 -12.44 13.22 -0.46
N TYR A 206 -13.08 12.10 -0.16
CA TYR A 206 -14.50 12.09 0.23
C TYR A 206 -14.67 12.68 1.65
N ASN A 207 -15.75 13.43 1.89
CA ASN A 207 -15.95 14.11 3.17
C ASN A 207 -16.20 13.16 4.36
N ASP A 208 -16.71 11.95 4.09
CA ASP A 208 -16.89 10.88 5.09
C ASP A 208 -15.99 9.68 4.73
N PRO A 209 -14.67 9.80 4.82
CA PRO A 209 -13.75 8.76 4.36
C PRO A 209 -13.77 7.54 5.30
N THR A 210 -13.40 6.39 4.77
CA THR A 210 -13.03 5.24 5.59
C THR A 210 -11.75 5.56 6.36
N VAL A 211 -11.79 5.35 7.68
CA VAL A 211 -10.65 5.58 8.59
C VAL A 211 -10.10 4.24 9.02
N TYR A 212 -8.87 3.94 8.64
CA TYR A 212 -8.13 2.80 9.17
C TYR A 212 -7.22 3.26 10.31
N ILE A 213 -7.27 2.55 11.44
CA ILE A 213 -6.43 2.81 12.62
C ILE A 213 -5.63 1.55 12.92
N CYS A 214 -4.31 1.67 12.92
CA CYS A 214 -3.40 0.63 13.40
C CYS A 214 -2.69 1.11 14.66
N SER A 215 -2.77 0.32 15.74
CA SER A 215 -2.09 0.58 17.01
C SER A 215 -1.18 -0.58 17.34
N THR A 216 0.09 -0.48 16.99
CA THR A 216 1.07 -1.57 17.18
C THR A 216 1.43 -1.78 18.65
N SER A 217 1.28 -0.75 19.50
CA SER A 217 1.46 -0.86 20.95
C SER A 217 0.53 -1.88 21.63
N LYS A 218 -0.50 -2.35 20.93
CA LYS A 218 -1.35 -3.47 21.40
C LYS A 218 -0.63 -4.82 21.46
N ILE A 219 0.49 -4.98 20.72
CA ILE A 219 1.27 -6.22 20.63
C ILE A 219 2.78 -6.01 20.80
N VAL A 220 3.27 -4.78 20.60
CA VAL A 220 4.66 -4.39 20.81
C VAL A 220 4.66 -3.31 21.88
N GLU A 221 4.92 -3.69 23.14
CA GLU A 221 4.78 -2.79 24.30
C GLU A 221 5.70 -1.56 24.21
N GLU A 222 6.86 -1.70 23.55
CA GLU A 222 7.84 -0.62 23.38
C GLU A 222 7.41 0.46 22.40
N ASP A 223 6.35 0.25 21.62
CA ASP A 223 5.86 1.21 20.62
C ASP A 223 5.10 2.40 21.25
N ALA A 224 4.75 2.33 22.54
CA ALA A 224 4.18 3.46 23.30
C ALA A 224 4.50 3.35 24.81
N PRO A 225 4.53 4.48 25.55
CA PRO A 225 4.61 4.46 27.01
C PRO A 225 3.42 3.72 27.64
N ALA A 226 3.61 3.19 28.86
CA ALA A 226 2.55 2.52 29.59
C ALA A 226 1.27 3.39 29.71
N GLY A 227 0.12 2.80 29.38
CA GLY A 227 -1.17 3.50 29.38
C GLY A 227 -1.43 4.42 28.18
N CYS A 228 -0.48 4.51 27.26
CA CYS A 228 -0.58 5.27 26.02
C CYS A 228 -0.72 4.33 24.80
N GLU A 229 -1.05 4.89 23.66
CA GLU A 229 -1.10 4.17 22.39
C GLU A 229 -0.47 5.00 21.25
N ASN A 230 0.13 4.31 20.28
CA ASN A 230 0.54 4.87 19.00
C ASN A 230 -0.54 4.57 17.97
N TRP A 231 -1.07 5.59 17.32
CA TRP A 231 -2.06 5.40 16.26
C TRP A 231 -1.48 5.80 14.91
N PHE A 232 -1.38 4.83 14.01
CA PHE A 232 -1.19 5.05 12.59
C PHE A 232 -2.58 5.09 11.94
N ILE A 233 -2.99 6.27 11.49
CA ILE A 233 -4.30 6.46 10.85
C ILE A 233 -4.08 6.68 9.36
N LEU A 234 -4.70 5.86 8.53
CA LEU A 234 -4.60 5.92 7.08
C LEU A 234 -5.96 6.22 6.46
N ILE A 235 -5.96 7.21 5.58
CA ILE A 235 -7.10 7.56 4.73
C ILE A 235 -6.68 7.41 3.28
N ASN A 236 -7.43 6.62 2.50
CA ASN A 236 -7.19 6.52 1.07
C ASN A 236 -7.41 7.88 0.40
N SER A 237 -6.49 8.26 -0.46
CA SER A 237 -6.52 9.52 -1.19
C SER A 237 -6.23 9.28 -2.67
N PRO A 238 -6.57 10.23 -3.56
CA PRO A 238 -6.02 10.20 -4.90
C PRO A 238 -4.50 10.38 -4.85
N PHE A 239 -3.82 9.99 -5.94
CA PHE A 239 -2.43 10.37 -6.14
C PHE A 239 -2.31 11.90 -6.26
N ASP A 240 -1.11 12.44 -6.06
CA ASP A 240 -0.87 13.87 -6.22
C ASP A 240 -1.09 14.29 -7.68
N ASN A 241 -1.96 15.27 -7.85
CA ASN A 241 -2.30 15.89 -9.12
C ASN A 241 -2.41 17.42 -8.95
N GLY A 242 -1.61 17.99 -8.04
CA GLY A 242 -1.56 19.42 -7.75
C GLY A 242 -2.64 19.92 -6.79
N GLN A 243 -3.22 19.04 -5.97
CA GLN A 243 -4.19 19.43 -4.94
C GLN A 243 -3.51 20.27 -3.83
N ASP A 244 -4.29 21.13 -3.18
CA ASP A 244 -3.86 21.87 -1.98
C ASP A 244 -3.83 20.93 -0.75
N TRP A 245 -2.74 20.20 -0.59
CA TRP A 245 -2.56 19.25 0.50
C TRP A 245 -2.53 19.93 1.89
N GLU A 246 -2.12 21.20 1.98
CA GLU A 246 -2.13 21.93 3.24
C GLU A 246 -3.56 22.20 3.75
N LYS A 247 -4.46 22.54 2.85
CA LYS A 247 -5.89 22.68 3.15
C LYS A 247 -6.52 21.32 3.42
N ILE A 248 -6.26 20.34 2.54
CA ILE A 248 -6.83 18.99 2.63
C ILE A 248 -6.52 18.34 3.97
N LYS A 249 -5.26 18.36 4.42
CA LYS A 249 -4.88 17.73 5.71
C LYS A 249 -5.61 18.35 6.90
N LYS A 250 -5.85 19.68 6.90
CA LYS A 250 -6.57 20.38 7.97
C LYS A 250 -8.05 19.97 8.01
N ASP A 251 -8.71 19.95 6.86
CA ASP A 251 -10.13 19.60 6.77
C ASP A 251 -10.33 18.11 7.06
N LEU A 252 -9.44 17.26 6.55
CA LEU A 252 -9.45 15.82 6.77
C LEU A 252 -9.27 15.48 8.25
N ARG A 253 -8.32 16.14 8.94
CA ARG A 253 -8.10 15.97 10.39
C ARG A 253 -9.38 16.20 11.20
N LYS A 254 -10.11 17.30 10.92
CA LYS A 254 -11.39 17.59 11.57
C LYS A 254 -12.42 16.49 11.32
N ASN A 255 -12.53 16.03 10.09
CA ASN A 255 -13.48 14.98 9.72
C ASN A 255 -13.16 13.64 10.42
N ILE A 256 -11.87 13.27 10.48
CA ILE A 256 -11.41 12.07 11.19
C ILE A 256 -11.74 12.14 12.67
N ILE A 257 -11.38 13.24 13.34
CA ILE A 257 -11.68 13.45 14.76
C ILE A 257 -13.18 13.33 15.03
N LYS A 258 -14.00 14.03 14.24
CA LYS A 258 -15.47 13.97 14.36
C LYS A 258 -15.98 12.52 14.20
N LYS A 259 -15.45 11.77 13.23
CA LYS A 259 -15.85 10.39 12.96
C LYS A 259 -15.43 9.46 14.09
N ILE A 260 -14.21 9.55 14.57
CA ILE A 260 -13.70 8.77 15.70
C ILE A 260 -14.50 9.08 16.98
N ASN A 261 -14.71 10.37 17.30
CA ASN A 261 -15.48 10.78 18.48
C ASN A 261 -16.90 10.25 18.46
N SER A 262 -17.57 10.30 17.28
CA SER A 262 -18.93 9.77 17.14
C SER A 262 -19.01 8.25 17.30
N THR A 263 -17.98 7.53 16.85
CA THR A 263 -17.92 6.06 16.86
C THR A 263 -17.53 5.51 18.22
N LEU A 264 -16.48 6.07 18.81
CA LEU A 264 -15.93 5.58 20.09
C LEU A 264 -16.58 6.25 21.31
N LYS A 265 -17.41 7.28 21.10
CA LYS A 265 -18.05 8.09 22.18
C LYS A 265 -17.03 8.72 23.12
N VAL A 266 -15.97 9.29 22.56
CA VAL A 266 -14.86 9.94 23.27
C VAL A 266 -14.56 11.29 22.65
N ASP A 267 -13.83 12.12 23.35
CA ASP A 267 -13.09 13.25 22.78
C ASP A 267 -11.65 12.81 22.54
N ILE A 268 -11.36 12.38 21.30
CA ILE A 268 -10.00 11.91 20.97
C ILE A 268 -9.03 13.08 20.87
N GLU A 269 -9.48 14.26 20.50
CA GLU A 269 -8.62 15.43 20.30
C GLU A 269 -7.86 15.81 21.57
N SER A 270 -8.53 15.76 22.72
CA SER A 270 -7.89 16.02 24.03
C SER A 270 -6.82 14.98 24.41
N ASN A 271 -6.80 13.82 23.75
CA ASN A 271 -5.85 12.75 24.02
C ASN A 271 -4.70 12.70 23.01
N ILE A 272 -4.69 13.54 21.99
CA ILE A 272 -3.59 13.63 21.01
C ILE A 272 -2.51 14.54 21.60
N VAL A 273 -1.37 13.96 22.01
CA VAL A 273 -0.23 14.70 22.59
C VAL A 273 0.91 14.91 21.61
N GLY A 274 0.87 14.27 20.45
CA GLY A 274 1.83 14.45 19.37
C GLY A 274 1.23 14.03 18.05
N GLU A 275 1.60 14.74 16.99
CA GLU A 275 1.08 14.46 15.64
C GLU A 275 2.15 14.66 14.57
N LYS A 276 2.17 13.75 13.60
CA LYS A 276 2.88 13.92 12.32
C LYS A 276 1.94 13.52 11.20
N ILE A 277 1.92 14.31 10.13
CA ILE A 277 1.05 14.05 8.97
C ILE A 277 1.91 13.86 7.73
N LEU A 278 1.64 12.80 6.96
CA LEU A 278 2.21 12.57 5.64
C LEU A 278 1.10 12.70 4.60
N THR A 279 1.42 13.34 3.49
CA THR A 279 0.57 13.50 2.32
C THR A 279 1.23 12.82 1.10
N PRO A 280 0.54 12.70 -0.04
CA PRO A 280 1.12 12.12 -1.26
C PRO A 280 2.36 12.82 -1.84
N ILE A 281 2.67 14.05 -1.39
CA ILE A 281 3.87 14.81 -1.78
C ILE A 281 4.97 14.75 -0.72
#